data_d968a2700f409ae0d17d36cc52af2315
#
_entry.id   d968a2700f409ae0d17d36cc52af2315
#
_cell.length_a   1.000
_cell.length_b   1.000
_cell.length_c   1.000
_cell.angle_alpha   90.00
_cell.angle_beta   90.00
_cell.angle_gamma   90.00
#
_symmetry.space_group_name_H-M   'P 1'
#
loop_
_entity.id
_entity.type
_entity.pdbx_description
1 polymer ?
#
loop_
_entity_poly.entity_id
_entity_poly.type
_entity_poly.pdbx_seq_one_letter_code
_entity_poly.pdbx_strand_id
1 'polypeptide(L)'
;EMIDEVVVTALGIKREEKALGYAVQKVGGSKLSTVKPVNIATSLTGKVAGLNVTNSTEFNTAPTLKLRGETPLLVVDGVPYSNISLNDIAADDIESVDVLKGATASALYGARGGSGAIMVTTKKGSQEGLNISVNSSTMFNAGYLVLPEVQHGYSTGQGGKYTAADFVWGDKLDIGRTAVQYDPYTYEWKEMPLVSKGKDNFKNFLETGFITNNNISISQTGKYGSFRSSLSHVYNKGQYPNQRLNKITYSVGGDMKFGKLSFEGGAIYNKRFYPNGEGAGYGGGGYIYNLLVWTGTDYDVRDYKNYWRKKDEEQNWMNDVWYDNPYYLAHEMTSSNDYDKVNTYLSGKYDIMPWLNFSMRAGADAYASRTEKKNAMSARGGWDKNGYFYTSKSTGFSFNGDALLSANHSFGDFAIDGFVGGTIYYYYDDAISSNTRNGLSIPGYYSLKASVDPIASSSSYKQKQVNSIYGKFSASWKSTVFVDVTARNDW
;
A
#
# COMPACT_ATOMS: atom_id res chain seq x y z
N GLU A 1 37.61 -16.33 4.40
CA GLU A 1 36.70 -17.05 3.45
C GLU A 1 35.58 -16.10 3.08
N MET A 2 35.58 -15.59 1.83
CA MET A 2 34.42 -14.86 1.30
C MET A 2 33.33 -15.91 1.10
N ILE A 3 32.25 -15.82 1.88
CA ILE A 3 31.05 -16.60 1.65
C ILE A 3 30.47 -16.08 0.33
N ASP A 4 30.49 -16.91 -0.71
CA ASP A 4 29.86 -16.59 -1.99
C ASP A 4 28.37 -16.34 -1.76
N GLU A 5 27.93 -15.08 -1.88
CA GLU A 5 26.55 -14.70 -1.63
C GLU A 5 25.67 -15.23 -2.76
N VAL A 6 24.77 -16.14 -2.41
CA VAL A 6 23.80 -16.71 -3.35
C VAL A 6 22.58 -15.79 -3.41
N VAL A 7 22.25 -15.33 -4.61
CA VAL A 7 21.06 -14.52 -4.86
C VAL A 7 20.02 -15.32 -5.65
N VAL A 8 18.76 -15.03 -5.39
CA VAL A 8 17.65 -15.55 -6.21
C VAL A 8 17.56 -14.68 -7.46
N THR A 9 17.75 -15.31 -8.60
CA THR A 9 17.58 -14.66 -9.90
C THR A 9 16.17 -14.85 -10.42
N ALA A 10 15.88 -14.27 -11.58
CA ALA A 10 14.59 -14.47 -12.24
C ALA A 10 14.24 -15.94 -12.41
N LEU A 11 12.95 -16.27 -12.38
CA LEU A 11 12.39 -17.61 -12.39
C LEU A 11 12.73 -18.45 -11.13
N GLY A 12 13.22 -17.83 -10.05
CA GLY A 12 13.55 -18.51 -8.80
C GLY A 12 14.84 -19.34 -8.86
N ILE A 13 15.67 -19.16 -9.88
CA ILE A 13 16.95 -19.86 -10.02
C ILE A 13 17.95 -19.22 -9.05
N LYS A 14 18.60 -20.02 -8.20
CA LYS A 14 19.66 -19.55 -7.29
C LYS A 14 21.01 -19.54 -8.02
N ARG A 15 21.74 -18.42 -7.94
CA ARG A 15 23.09 -18.28 -8.53
C ARG A 15 24.01 -17.51 -7.58
N GLU A 16 25.31 -17.70 -7.77
CA GLU A 16 26.33 -16.87 -7.10
C GLU A 16 26.32 -15.46 -7.71
N GLU A 17 26.37 -14.42 -6.88
CA GLU A 17 26.32 -13.04 -7.33
C GLU A 17 27.41 -12.71 -8.33
N LYS A 18 28.65 -13.20 -8.12
CA LYS A 18 29.80 -12.98 -9.02
C LYS A 18 29.63 -13.56 -10.42
N ALA A 19 28.74 -14.56 -10.59
CA ALA A 19 28.47 -15.18 -11.89
C ALA A 19 27.37 -14.48 -12.67
N LEU A 20 26.85 -13.33 -12.16
CA LEU A 20 25.80 -12.59 -12.81
C LEU A 20 26.39 -11.44 -13.65
N GLY A 21 26.04 -11.39 -14.93
CA GLY A 21 26.40 -10.28 -15.83
C GLY A 21 25.60 -9.00 -15.55
N TYR A 22 24.93 -8.88 -14.38
CA TYR A 22 24.07 -7.76 -14.04
C TYR A 22 24.03 -7.52 -12.51
N ALA A 23 23.74 -6.28 -12.13
CA ALA A 23 23.71 -5.90 -10.71
C ALA A 23 22.43 -6.39 -10.03
N VAL A 24 22.60 -7.16 -8.96
CA VAL A 24 21.56 -7.55 -8.00
C VAL A 24 21.90 -6.93 -6.65
N GLN A 25 20.90 -6.54 -5.92
CA GLN A 25 21.09 -6.06 -4.54
C GLN A 25 20.09 -6.76 -3.62
N LYS A 26 20.63 -7.44 -2.60
CA LYS A 26 19.86 -8.23 -1.64
C LYS A 26 19.65 -7.46 -0.32
N VAL A 27 18.44 -7.52 0.19
CA VAL A 27 18.07 -7.03 1.52
C VAL A 27 17.47 -8.18 2.31
N GLY A 28 18.14 -8.61 3.37
CA GLY A 28 17.64 -9.69 4.23
C GLY A 28 16.40 -9.28 5.02
N GLY A 29 15.50 -10.23 5.24
CA GLY A 29 14.21 -10.01 5.92
C GLY A 29 14.36 -9.49 7.36
N SER A 30 15.44 -9.86 8.07
CA SER A 30 15.73 -9.32 9.41
C SER A 30 15.87 -7.80 9.41
N LYS A 31 16.48 -7.22 8.38
CA LYS A 31 16.59 -5.76 8.21
C LYS A 31 15.27 -5.07 7.91
N LEU A 32 14.29 -5.81 7.39
CA LEU A 32 12.94 -5.32 7.08
C LEU A 32 12.00 -5.44 8.27
N SER A 33 12.24 -6.39 9.16
CA SER A 33 11.41 -6.68 10.33
C SER A 33 11.87 -5.98 11.62
N THR A 34 13.00 -5.25 11.61
CA THR A 34 13.50 -4.49 12.78
C THR A 34 12.56 -3.36 13.17
N VAL A 35 12.11 -2.58 12.19
CA VAL A 35 11.04 -1.58 12.34
C VAL A 35 9.92 -2.00 11.42
N LYS A 36 8.75 -2.27 11.98
CA LYS A 36 7.59 -2.79 11.22
C LYS A 36 6.60 -1.66 10.91
N PRO A 37 6.81 -0.91 9.82
CA PRO A 37 5.84 0.08 9.38
C PRO A 37 4.57 -0.62 8.87
N VAL A 38 3.50 0.15 8.70
CA VAL A 38 2.26 -0.36 8.08
C VAL A 38 2.53 -0.91 6.67
N ASN A 39 3.44 -0.27 5.94
CA ASN A 39 3.82 -0.63 4.58
C ASN A 39 5.29 -1.04 4.53
N ILE A 40 5.54 -2.30 4.24
CA ILE A 40 6.91 -2.86 4.17
C ILE A 40 7.79 -2.15 3.12
N ALA A 41 7.19 -1.60 2.06
CA ALA A 41 7.91 -0.83 1.05
C ALA A 41 8.70 0.34 1.65
N THR A 42 8.19 0.97 2.72
CA THR A 42 8.90 2.03 3.45
C THR A 42 10.24 1.56 4.03
N SER A 43 10.33 0.30 4.44
CA SER A 43 11.57 -0.30 4.98
C SER A 43 12.66 -0.48 3.92
N LEU A 44 12.37 -0.33 2.64
CA LEU A 44 13.36 -0.37 1.55
C LEU A 44 14.01 1.00 1.29
N THR A 45 13.51 2.08 1.90
CA THR A 45 14.03 3.44 1.72
C THR A 45 15.52 3.50 2.09
N GLY A 46 16.35 3.95 1.15
CA GLY A 46 17.80 4.08 1.34
C GLY A 46 18.59 2.76 1.39
N LYS A 47 17.93 1.60 1.28
CA LYS A 47 18.60 0.29 1.35
C LYS A 47 18.97 -0.30 -0.01
N VAL A 48 18.42 0.23 -1.09
CA VAL A 48 18.66 -0.27 -2.46
C VAL A 48 19.06 0.90 -3.36
N ALA A 49 20.26 0.82 -3.92
CA ALA A 49 20.75 1.83 -4.85
C ALA A 49 19.89 1.90 -6.13
N GLY A 50 19.42 3.10 -6.47
CA GLY A 50 18.56 3.36 -7.63
C GLY A 50 17.07 3.03 -7.42
N LEU A 51 16.67 2.54 -6.24
CA LEU A 51 15.27 2.41 -5.85
C LEU A 51 14.85 3.67 -5.07
N ASN A 52 13.93 4.41 -5.63
CA ASN A 52 13.28 5.53 -4.96
C ASN A 52 11.96 5.06 -4.34
N VAL A 53 11.81 5.31 -3.04
CA VAL A 53 10.59 5.02 -2.28
C VAL A 53 10.00 6.35 -1.85
N THR A 54 8.90 6.75 -2.47
CA THR A 54 8.19 7.98 -2.11
C THR A 54 7.02 7.62 -1.21
N ASN A 55 7.12 7.99 0.06
CA ASN A 55 6.05 7.82 1.02
C ASN A 55 4.93 8.84 0.75
N SER A 56 3.68 8.42 0.92
CA SER A 56 2.54 9.31 0.89
C SER A 56 2.29 9.90 2.28
N THR A 57 1.80 11.13 2.30
CA THR A 57 1.25 11.77 3.51
C THR A 57 -0.16 11.29 3.82
N GLU A 58 -0.83 10.69 2.83
CA GLU A 58 -2.17 10.14 2.99
C GLU A 58 -2.13 8.84 3.79
N PHE A 59 -3.02 8.72 4.76
CA PHE A 59 -3.00 7.68 5.80
C PHE A 59 -2.87 6.24 5.29
N ASN A 60 -3.54 5.89 4.22
CA ASN A 60 -3.57 4.49 3.74
C ASN A 60 -2.98 4.32 2.35
N THR A 61 -2.35 5.33 1.81
CA THR A 61 -1.73 5.26 0.50
C THR A 61 -0.39 4.54 0.57
N ALA A 62 -0.25 3.49 -0.23
CA ALA A 62 1.00 2.76 -0.32
C ALA A 62 2.12 3.64 -0.88
N PRO A 63 3.36 3.48 -0.40
CA PRO A 63 4.52 4.13 -1.00
C PRO A 63 4.65 3.79 -2.49
N THR A 64 5.03 4.78 -3.28
CA THR A 64 5.36 4.57 -4.68
C THR A 64 6.81 4.10 -4.78
N LEU A 65 7.00 2.97 -5.46
CA LEU A 65 8.32 2.39 -5.74
C LEU A 65 8.71 2.70 -7.17
N LYS A 66 9.85 3.34 -7.36
CA LYS A 66 10.44 3.63 -8.67
C LYS A 66 11.87 3.14 -8.72
N LEU A 67 12.16 2.22 -9.65
CA LEU A 67 13.51 1.75 -9.93
C LEU A 67 14.02 2.48 -11.20
N ARG A 68 15.03 3.35 -11.04
CA ARG A 68 15.54 4.20 -12.13
C ARG A 68 14.44 5.02 -12.84
N GLY A 69 13.45 5.50 -12.08
CA GLY A 69 12.33 6.31 -12.61
C GLY A 69 11.09 5.52 -13.01
N GLU A 70 11.16 4.19 -13.13
CA GLU A 70 10.08 3.34 -13.60
C GLU A 70 9.55 2.41 -12.50
N THR A 71 8.32 1.91 -12.66
CA THR A 71 7.72 0.97 -11.71
C THR A 71 8.22 -0.45 -11.95
N PRO A 72 8.96 -1.07 -10.99
CA PRO A 72 9.47 -2.43 -11.14
C PRO A 72 8.37 -3.47 -11.03
N LEU A 73 8.58 -4.62 -11.68
CA LEU A 73 7.73 -5.80 -11.53
C LEU A 73 7.88 -6.41 -10.13
N LEU A 74 6.78 -6.75 -9.47
CA LEU A 74 6.83 -7.54 -8.24
C LEU A 74 6.75 -9.03 -8.57
N VAL A 75 7.70 -9.78 -8.04
CA VAL A 75 7.78 -11.24 -8.16
C VAL A 75 7.85 -11.83 -6.75
N VAL A 76 6.98 -12.77 -6.41
CA VAL A 76 6.98 -13.42 -5.09
C VAL A 76 7.15 -14.93 -5.31
N ASP A 77 8.16 -15.51 -4.68
CA ASP A 77 8.54 -16.93 -4.82
C ASP A 77 8.66 -17.36 -6.29
N GLY A 78 9.20 -16.44 -7.11
CA GLY A 78 9.44 -16.62 -8.53
C GLY A 78 8.21 -16.41 -9.43
N VAL A 79 7.03 -16.09 -8.91
CA VAL A 79 5.80 -15.80 -9.68
C VAL A 79 5.57 -14.30 -9.82
N PRO A 80 5.42 -13.77 -11.04
CA PRO A 80 5.12 -12.35 -11.28
C PRO A 80 3.61 -12.11 -11.19
N TYR A 81 3.11 -11.82 -10.00
CA TYR A 81 1.70 -11.53 -9.76
C TYR A 81 1.28 -10.16 -10.28
N SER A 82 -0.03 -9.97 -10.51
CA SER A 82 -0.59 -8.73 -11.06
C SER A 82 -1.43 -7.93 -10.08
N ASN A 83 -2.09 -8.60 -9.13
CA ASN A 83 -3.07 -7.99 -8.24
C ASN A 83 -2.59 -7.82 -6.80
N ILE A 84 -1.37 -8.26 -6.50
CA ILE A 84 -0.73 -8.07 -5.20
C ILE A 84 0.37 -7.02 -5.26
N SER A 85 0.62 -6.41 -4.13
CA SER A 85 1.70 -5.45 -3.91
C SER A 85 2.63 -5.93 -2.79
N LEU A 86 3.80 -5.31 -2.66
CA LEU A 86 4.72 -5.60 -1.56
C LEU A 86 4.05 -5.43 -0.18
N ASN A 87 3.04 -4.55 -0.09
CA ASN A 87 2.31 -4.32 1.16
C ASN A 87 1.32 -5.44 1.52
N ASP A 88 1.06 -6.38 0.61
CA ASP A 88 0.20 -7.53 0.86
C ASP A 88 0.98 -8.71 1.48
N ILE A 89 2.30 -8.56 1.70
CA ILE A 89 3.17 -9.54 2.33
C ILE A 89 3.54 -9.06 3.74
N ALA A 90 3.38 -9.91 4.74
CA ALA A 90 3.77 -9.57 6.10
C ALA A 90 5.31 -9.51 6.22
N ALA A 91 5.84 -8.49 6.90
CA ALA A 91 7.29 -8.34 7.10
C ALA A 91 7.95 -9.56 7.76
N ASP A 92 7.22 -10.21 8.68
CA ASP A 92 7.68 -11.40 9.38
C ASP A 92 7.79 -12.64 8.48
N ASP A 93 7.13 -12.62 7.32
CA ASP A 93 7.12 -13.73 6.36
C ASP A 93 8.18 -13.58 5.26
N ILE A 94 8.89 -12.46 5.20
CA ILE A 94 9.92 -12.22 4.19
C ILE A 94 11.27 -12.78 4.65
N GLU A 95 11.89 -13.63 3.83
CA GLU A 95 13.26 -14.09 3.98
C GLU A 95 14.25 -13.10 3.38
N SER A 96 14.02 -12.69 2.11
CA SER A 96 14.82 -11.69 1.43
C SER A 96 14.02 -10.93 0.38
N VAL A 97 14.54 -9.75 0.04
CA VAL A 97 14.13 -8.97 -1.13
C VAL A 97 15.35 -8.75 -2.00
N ASP A 98 15.31 -9.26 -3.22
CA ASP A 98 16.35 -9.09 -4.21
C ASP A 98 15.86 -8.14 -5.32
N VAL A 99 16.64 -7.12 -5.69
CA VAL A 99 16.26 -6.16 -6.70
C VAL A 99 17.10 -6.36 -7.95
N LEU A 100 16.44 -6.79 -9.02
CA LEU A 100 17.04 -6.98 -10.35
C LEU A 100 16.96 -5.68 -11.14
N LYS A 101 18.11 -5.20 -11.62
CA LYS A 101 18.22 -3.95 -12.37
C LYS A 101 18.50 -4.27 -13.84
N GLY A 102 17.78 -3.59 -14.75
CA GLY A 102 18.11 -3.60 -16.19
C GLY A 102 17.44 -4.69 -17.01
N ALA A 103 17.99 -4.91 -18.21
CA ALA A 103 17.40 -5.71 -19.27
C ALA A 103 17.21 -7.21 -18.96
N THR A 104 17.89 -7.73 -17.95
CA THR A 104 17.81 -9.16 -17.60
C THR A 104 16.43 -9.56 -17.09
N ALA A 105 15.76 -8.68 -16.34
CA ALA A 105 14.39 -8.91 -15.93
C ALA A 105 13.44 -8.93 -17.15
N SER A 106 13.72 -8.13 -18.18
CA SER A 106 12.98 -8.13 -19.46
C SER A 106 13.13 -9.45 -20.22
N ALA A 107 14.33 -9.99 -20.28
CA ALA A 107 14.59 -11.24 -20.98
C ALA A 107 13.81 -12.42 -20.40
N LEU A 108 13.55 -12.39 -19.10
CA LEU A 108 12.91 -13.49 -18.38
C LEU A 108 11.42 -13.27 -18.15
N TYR A 109 11.00 -12.01 -17.90
CA TYR A 109 9.60 -11.67 -17.64
C TYR A 109 8.92 -10.89 -18.77
N GLY A 110 9.60 -10.77 -19.94
CA GLY A 110 9.10 -10.03 -21.10
C GLY A 110 8.98 -8.53 -20.82
N ALA A 111 8.07 -7.87 -21.52
CA ALA A 111 7.81 -6.44 -21.37
C ALA A 111 7.46 -6.02 -19.92
N ARG A 112 6.87 -6.91 -19.13
CA ARG A 112 6.55 -6.66 -17.72
C ARG A 112 7.80 -6.44 -16.85
N GLY A 113 8.92 -7.06 -17.19
CA GLY A 113 10.20 -6.91 -16.50
C GLY A 113 11.08 -5.77 -17.03
N GLY A 114 10.60 -4.97 -18.01
CA GLY A 114 11.38 -3.93 -18.70
C GLY A 114 12.02 -2.90 -17.77
N SER A 115 11.35 -2.60 -16.70
CA SER A 115 11.77 -1.63 -15.67
C SER A 115 12.52 -2.25 -14.50
N GLY A 116 12.92 -3.53 -14.62
CA GLY A 116 13.51 -4.31 -13.53
C GLY A 116 12.45 -5.03 -12.68
N ALA A 117 12.91 -5.74 -11.65
CA ALA A 117 12.03 -6.51 -10.79
C ALA A 117 12.44 -6.45 -9.31
N ILE A 118 11.47 -6.42 -8.42
CA ILE A 118 11.61 -6.66 -6.98
C ILE A 118 11.16 -8.08 -6.72
N MET A 119 12.10 -8.92 -6.30
CA MET A 119 11.87 -10.33 -6.04
C MET A 119 11.81 -10.55 -4.53
N VAL A 120 10.69 -11.05 -4.05
CA VAL A 120 10.47 -11.39 -2.66
C VAL A 120 10.54 -12.91 -2.51
N THR A 121 11.38 -13.37 -1.60
CA THR A 121 11.40 -14.75 -1.16
C THR A 121 10.73 -14.86 0.20
N THR A 122 9.75 -15.73 0.34
CA THR A 122 9.06 -15.94 1.61
C THR A 122 9.77 -16.99 2.46
N LYS A 123 9.64 -16.85 3.78
CA LYS A 123 10.22 -17.78 4.75
C LYS A 123 9.54 -19.15 4.67
N LYS A 124 10.36 -20.20 4.76
CA LYS A 124 9.94 -21.59 4.95
C LYS A 124 10.42 -22.11 6.31
N GLY A 125 10.13 -23.33 6.65
CA GLY A 125 10.77 -23.98 7.80
C GLY A 125 12.26 -24.14 7.54
N SER A 126 13.10 -23.68 8.46
CA SER A 126 14.57 -23.72 8.32
C SER A 126 15.27 -24.45 9.47
N GLN A 127 14.64 -24.56 10.63
CA GLN A 127 15.19 -25.25 11.79
C GLN A 127 14.53 -26.64 11.90
N GLU A 128 15.35 -27.65 12.19
CA GLU A 128 14.89 -29.01 12.39
C GLU A 128 13.91 -29.08 13.58
N GLY A 129 12.84 -29.86 13.41
CA GLY A 129 11.78 -30.00 14.40
C GLY A 129 10.72 -28.91 14.33
N LEU A 130 9.90 -28.84 15.37
CA LEU A 130 8.82 -27.87 15.52
C LEU A 130 9.34 -26.56 16.11
N ASN A 131 9.04 -25.45 15.45
CA ASN A 131 9.38 -24.11 15.91
C ASN A 131 8.15 -23.23 15.93
N ILE A 132 7.93 -22.52 17.04
CA ILE A 132 6.84 -21.54 17.21
C ILE A 132 7.48 -20.19 17.50
N SER A 133 7.11 -19.18 16.72
CA SER A 133 7.58 -17.80 16.91
C SER A 133 6.40 -16.87 17.11
N VAL A 134 6.50 -16.03 18.13
CA VAL A 134 5.52 -14.97 18.42
C VAL A 134 6.25 -13.63 18.46
N ASN A 135 5.83 -12.71 17.60
CA ASN A 135 6.36 -11.36 17.53
C ASN A 135 5.24 -10.35 17.75
N SER A 136 5.47 -9.38 18.63
CA SER A 136 4.56 -8.27 18.85
C SER A 136 5.35 -6.98 18.90
N SER A 137 4.90 -5.96 18.20
CA SER A 137 5.48 -4.63 18.28
C SER A 137 4.40 -3.57 18.31
N THR A 138 4.62 -2.52 19.10
CA THR A 138 3.75 -1.35 19.15
C THR A 138 4.61 -0.11 18.99
N MET A 139 4.21 0.75 18.08
CA MET A 139 4.85 2.03 17.82
C MET A 139 3.83 3.15 18.06
N PHE A 140 4.17 4.13 18.87
CA PHE A 140 3.35 5.31 19.13
C PHE A 140 3.87 6.49 18.32
N ASN A 141 2.97 7.20 17.66
CA ASN A 141 3.25 8.50 17.07
C ASN A 141 3.07 9.56 18.16
N ALA A 142 3.93 9.50 19.17
CA ALA A 142 3.95 10.43 20.28
C ALA A 142 5.24 11.24 20.20
N GLY A 143 5.19 12.51 20.52
CA GLY A 143 6.36 13.35 20.61
C GLY A 143 6.30 14.60 19.75
N TYR A 144 7.42 15.04 19.24
CA TYR A 144 7.58 16.33 18.62
C TYR A 144 7.06 16.37 17.18
N LEU A 145 6.05 17.23 16.95
CA LEU A 145 5.56 17.55 15.62
C LEU A 145 6.16 18.89 15.17
N VAL A 146 6.80 18.89 14.03
CA VAL A 146 7.24 20.12 13.37
C VAL A 146 6.06 20.67 12.58
N LEU A 147 5.43 21.70 13.08
CA LEU A 147 4.31 22.38 12.44
C LEU A 147 4.74 23.80 12.01
N PRO A 148 4.18 24.32 10.92
CA PRO A 148 4.40 25.72 10.53
C PRO A 148 3.94 26.67 11.65
N GLU A 149 4.64 27.77 11.83
CA GLU A 149 4.14 28.86 12.65
C GLU A 149 2.91 29.49 11.99
N VAL A 150 1.90 29.81 12.78
CA VAL A 150 0.69 30.50 12.34
C VAL A 150 0.66 31.90 12.93
N GLN A 151 0.15 32.85 12.18
CA GLN A 151 -0.11 34.17 12.73
C GLN A 151 -1.22 34.10 13.79
N HIS A 152 -1.09 34.84 14.88
CA HIS A 152 -2.05 34.87 16.00
C HIS A 152 -2.30 36.32 16.53
N GLY A 153 -1.92 37.29 15.76
CA GLY A 153 -2.12 38.71 16.10
C GLY A 153 -3.37 39.33 15.48
N TYR A 154 -3.94 38.67 14.46
CA TYR A 154 -5.11 39.18 13.74
C TYR A 154 -6.18 38.10 13.61
N SER A 155 -7.43 38.48 13.63
CA SER A 155 -8.60 37.61 13.53
C SER A 155 -8.84 37.11 12.10
N THR A 156 -9.80 36.22 11.97
CA THR A 156 -10.51 35.95 10.72
C THR A 156 -11.06 37.25 10.16
N GLY A 157 -11.01 37.41 8.83
CA GLY A 157 -11.47 38.62 8.14
C GLY A 157 -10.39 39.25 7.26
N GLN A 158 -10.68 40.44 6.75
CA GLN A 158 -9.80 41.20 5.86
C GLN A 158 -9.90 42.71 6.07
N GLY A 159 -8.87 43.43 5.61
CA GLY A 159 -8.85 44.88 5.68
C GLY A 159 -8.89 45.44 7.10
N GLY A 160 -8.39 44.70 8.08
CA GLY A 160 -8.38 45.10 9.49
C GLY A 160 -9.73 45.02 10.19
N LYS A 161 -10.68 44.23 9.64
CA LYS A 161 -12.01 44.01 10.24
C LYS A 161 -12.33 42.52 10.32
N TYR A 162 -12.88 42.12 11.45
CA TYR A 162 -13.43 40.80 11.59
C TYR A 162 -14.60 40.59 10.61
N THR A 163 -14.55 39.51 9.86
CA THR A 163 -15.65 38.98 9.04
C THR A 163 -15.61 37.46 9.08
N ALA A 164 -16.78 36.81 9.03
CA ALA A 164 -16.87 35.35 8.96
C ALA A 164 -16.48 34.84 7.56
N ALA A 165 -15.24 35.07 7.16
CA ALA A 165 -14.68 34.70 5.87
C ALA A 165 -13.50 33.72 6.04
N ASP A 166 -12.85 33.39 4.95
CA ASP A 166 -11.68 32.52 4.90
C ASP A 166 -10.34 33.30 4.91
N PHE A 167 -10.39 34.63 4.95
CA PHE A 167 -9.19 35.48 5.11
C PHE A 167 -8.80 35.61 6.58
N VAL A 168 -7.52 35.85 6.85
CA VAL A 168 -6.92 35.85 8.19
C VAL A 168 -6.20 37.16 8.53
N TRP A 169 -6.68 38.27 7.99
CA TRP A 169 -6.18 39.66 8.20
C TRP A 169 -7.29 40.61 8.65
N GLY A 170 -8.05 40.12 9.64
CA GLY A 170 -9.13 40.88 10.27
C GLY A 170 -8.66 41.87 11.33
N ASP A 171 -9.44 42.04 12.37
CA ASP A 171 -9.14 42.92 13.51
C ASP A 171 -7.95 42.40 14.33
N LYS A 172 -7.26 43.31 15.01
CA LYS A 172 -6.18 42.91 15.92
C LYS A 172 -6.75 42.22 17.14
N LEU A 173 -6.17 41.04 17.48
CA LEU A 173 -6.55 40.24 18.63
C LEU A 173 -5.92 40.78 19.95
N ASP A 174 -6.50 40.40 21.09
CA ASP A 174 -5.98 40.62 22.44
C ASP A 174 -5.78 42.09 22.84
N ILE A 175 -6.56 43.00 22.25
CA ILE A 175 -6.51 44.44 22.56
C ILE A 175 -7.83 44.98 23.16
N GLY A 176 -8.69 44.09 23.68
CA GLY A 176 -9.94 44.43 24.32
C GLY A 176 -11.10 44.78 23.37
N ARG A 177 -10.96 44.46 22.08
CA ARG A 177 -12.04 44.63 21.11
C ARG A 177 -12.98 43.44 21.13
N THR A 178 -14.21 43.64 20.69
CA THR A 178 -15.24 42.64 20.47
C THR A 178 -15.69 42.63 19.02
N ALA A 179 -16.32 41.57 18.59
CA ALA A 179 -17.00 41.46 17.32
C ALA A 179 -18.15 40.43 17.42
N VAL A 180 -19.09 40.54 16.49
CA VAL A 180 -20.14 39.53 16.35
C VAL A 180 -19.51 38.27 15.75
N GLN A 181 -19.33 37.21 16.58
CA GLN A 181 -18.72 35.94 16.25
C GLN A 181 -19.74 34.81 16.42
N TYR A 182 -19.51 33.70 15.73
CA TYR A 182 -20.34 32.52 15.89
C TYR A 182 -19.97 31.76 17.18
N ASP A 183 -20.98 31.48 18.00
CA ASP A 183 -20.82 30.65 19.20
C ASP A 183 -21.19 29.19 18.90
N PRO A 184 -20.24 28.25 18.94
CA PRO A 184 -20.48 26.83 18.65
C PRO A 184 -21.35 26.11 19.69
N TYR A 185 -21.61 26.68 20.85
CA TYR A 185 -22.42 26.10 21.91
C TYR A 185 -23.88 26.51 21.85
N THR A 186 -24.16 27.78 21.47
CA THR A 186 -25.53 28.29 21.33
C THR A 186 -26.01 28.31 19.89
N TYR A 187 -25.09 28.14 18.92
CA TYR A 187 -25.33 28.20 17.46
C TYR A 187 -25.82 29.56 16.98
N GLU A 188 -25.43 30.64 17.70
CA GLU A 188 -25.85 31.99 17.44
C GLU A 188 -24.67 32.89 17.14
N TRP A 189 -24.92 33.93 16.37
CA TRP A 189 -23.99 35.05 16.19
C TRP A 189 -24.21 36.07 17.28
N LYS A 190 -23.19 36.33 18.10
CA LYS A 190 -23.26 37.25 19.22
C LYS A 190 -21.95 37.97 19.44
N GLU A 191 -22.04 39.09 20.13
CA GLU A 191 -20.88 39.91 20.52
C GLU A 191 -19.98 39.14 21.46
N MET A 192 -18.74 38.91 21.07
CA MET A 192 -17.74 38.17 21.86
C MET A 192 -16.37 38.85 21.75
N PRO A 193 -15.49 38.73 22.77
CA PRO A 193 -14.14 39.25 22.73
C PRO A 193 -13.31 38.66 21.58
N LEU A 194 -12.55 39.51 20.89
CA LEU A 194 -11.58 39.11 19.89
C LEU A 194 -10.26 38.75 20.57
N VAL A 195 -10.09 37.45 20.84
CA VAL A 195 -8.91 36.91 21.54
C VAL A 195 -8.30 35.74 20.74
N SER A 196 -6.99 35.60 20.82
CA SER A 196 -6.26 34.54 20.20
C SER A 196 -6.43 33.23 21.00
N LYS A 197 -7.17 32.26 20.47
CA LYS A 197 -7.45 30.97 21.10
C LYS A 197 -6.82 29.80 20.35
N GLY A 198 -6.61 29.99 19.07
CA GLY A 198 -6.41 28.92 18.10
C GLY A 198 -4.99 28.76 17.57
N LYS A 199 -3.99 29.33 18.22
CA LYS A 199 -2.60 29.24 17.75
C LYS A 199 -2.11 27.78 17.63
N ASP A 200 -2.69 26.86 18.42
CA ASP A 200 -2.38 25.43 18.42
C ASP A 200 -3.52 24.58 17.78
N ASN A 201 -4.42 25.17 17.00
CA ASN A 201 -5.60 24.47 16.45
C ASN A 201 -5.26 23.18 15.71
N PHE A 202 -4.25 23.20 14.85
CA PHE A 202 -3.86 21.98 14.14
C PHE A 202 -3.37 20.89 15.08
N LYS A 203 -2.54 21.24 16.07
CA LYS A 203 -2.06 20.31 17.10
C LYS A 203 -3.21 19.79 17.97
N ASN A 204 -4.14 20.66 18.35
CA ASN A 204 -5.30 20.32 19.18
C ASN A 204 -6.32 19.45 18.45
N PHE A 205 -6.32 19.47 17.13
CA PHE A 205 -7.14 18.61 16.29
C PHE A 205 -6.57 17.17 16.21
N LEU A 206 -5.25 17.01 16.31
CA LEU A 206 -4.60 15.71 16.19
C LEU A 206 -4.84 14.83 17.41
N GLU A 207 -4.87 13.53 17.18
CA GLU A 207 -4.91 12.48 18.19
C GLU A 207 -3.56 11.75 18.26
N THR A 208 -3.33 11.03 19.34
CA THR A 208 -2.17 10.13 19.41
C THR A 208 -2.42 8.91 18.53
N GLY A 209 -1.62 8.80 17.47
CA GLY A 209 -1.63 7.65 16.59
C GLY A 209 -0.77 6.51 17.15
N PHE A 210 -1.12 5.28 16.83
CA PHE A 210 -0.29 4.11 17.14
C PHE A 210 -0.48 2.99 16.13
N ILE A 211 0.56 2.18 15.99
CA ILE A 211 0.57 1.01 15.12
C ILE A 211 0.90 -0.19 15.99
N THR A 212 0.08 -1.24 15.92
CA THR A 212 0.43 -2.56 16.46
C THR A 212 0.64 -3.54 15.31
N ASN A 213 1.67 -4.33 15.40
CA ASN A 213 1.97 -5.39 14.46
C ASN A 213 2.26 -6.67 15.24
N ASN A 214 1.38 -7.65 15.11
CA ASN A 214 1.45 -8.92 15.83
C ASN A 214 1.55 -10.07 14.82
N ASN A 215 2.45 -11.00 15.07
CA ASN A 215 2.63 -12.18 14.25
C ASN A 215 2.80 -13.42 15.11
N ILE A 216 2.15 -14.50 14.73
CA ILE A 216 2.41 -15.84 15.23
C ILE A 216 2.72 -16.74 14.03
N SER A 217 3.80 -17.52 14.12
CA SER A 217 4.12 -18.49 13.09
C SER A 217 4.55 -19.82 13.70
N ILE A 218 4.17 -20.88 13.00
CA ILE A 218 4.52 -22.26 13.31
C ILE A 218 5.23 -22.82 12.10
N SER A 219 6.37 -23.45 12.32
CA SER A 219 7.10 -24.16 11.26
C SER A 219 7.61 -25.51 11.75
N GLN A 220 7.71 -26.43 10.83
CA GLN A 220 8.31 -27.75 11.07
C GLN A 220 9.18 -28.13 9.90
N THR A 221 10.38 -28.61 10.18
CA THR A 221 11.31 -29.13 9.19
C THR A 221 11.72 -30.55 9.57
N GLY A 222 11.76 -31.44 8.60
CA GLY A 222 12.14 -32.80 8.74
C GLY A 222 12.92 -33.33 7.54
N LYS A 223 13.20 -34.61 7.52
CA LYS A 223 14.03 -35.26 6.50
C LYS A 223 13.56 -35.04 5.04
N TYR A 224 12.27 -34.88 4.83
CA TYR A 224 11.67 -34.85 3.48
C TYR A 224 11.19 -33.47 3.06
N GLY A 225 11.26 -32.47 3.93
CA GLY A 225 10.83 -31.14 3.59
C GLY A 225 10.46 -30.27 4.80
N SER A 226 9.89 -29.13 4.52
CA SER A 226 9.50 -28.14 5.52
C SER A 226 8.07 -27.65 5.30
N PHE A 227 7.46 -27.17 6.39
CA PHE A 227 6.17 -26.50 6.40
C PHE A 227 6.23 -25.28 7.31
N ARG A 228 5.57 -24.20 6.91
CA ARG A 228 5.38 -23.00 7.74
C ARG A 228 3.97 -22.46 7.54
N SER A 229 3.35 -22.03 8.65
CA SER A 229 2.11 -21.25 8.66
C SER A 229 2.30 -20.03 9.54
N SER A 230 1.75 -18.91 9.13
CA SER A 230 1.91 -17.62 9.82
C SER A 230 0.62 -16.80 9.75
N LEU A 231 0.28 -16.15 10.86
CA LEU A 231 -0.83 -15.21 10.97
C LEU A 231 -0.29 -13.88 11.48
N SER A 232 -0.52 -12.83 10.72
CA SER A 232 -0.16 -11.46 11.07
C SER A 232 -1.40 -10.58 11.18
N HIS A 233 -1.41 -9.68 12.16
CA HIS A 233 -2.42 -8.65 12.33
C HIS A 233 -1.76 -7.30 12.50
N VAL A 234 -2.15 -6.33 11.69
CA VAL A 234 -1.72 -4.94 11.78
C VAL A 234 -2.94 -4.07 12.09
N TYR A 235 -2.86 -3.34 13.18
CA TYR A 235 -3.79 -2.26 13.47
C TYR A 235 -3.05 -0.93 13.45
N ASN A 236 -3.58 0.05 12.72
CA ASN A 236 -3.04 1.40 12.65
C ASN A 236 -4.14 2.41 12.97
N LYS A 237 -3.96 3.16 14.06
CA LYS A 237 -4.73 4.36 14.37
C LYS A 237 -3.91 5.57 13.88
N GLY A 238 -4.48 6.35 12.97
CA GLY A 238 -3.85 7.57 12.47
C GLY A 238 -3.83 8.70 13.51
N GLN A 239 -3.17 9.78 13.16
CA GLN A 239 -3.13 10.99 14.00
C GLN A 239 -4.33 11.91 13.76
N TYR A 240 -5.03 11.81 12.63
CA TYR A 240 -6.27 12.53 12.41
C TYR A 240 -7.45 11.79 13.01
N PRO A 241 -8.47 12.50 13.54
CA PRO A 241 -9.66 11.86 14.07
C PRO A 241 -10.28 10.86 13.07
N ASN A 242 -10.81 9.77 13.58
CA ASN A 242 -11.49 8.72 12.82
C ASN A 242 -10.61 7.92 11.83
N GLN A 243 -9.30 8.09 11.76
CA GLN A 243 -8.43 7.29 10.90
C GLN A 243 -8.02 5.98 11.55
N ARG A 244 -8.37 4.86 10.91
CA ARG A 244 -7.99 3.51 11.37
C ARG A 244 -7.90 2.52 10.22
N LEU A 245 -7.03 1.54 10.38
CA LEU A 245 -6.81 0.45 9.45
C LEU A 245 -6.65 -0.84 10.24
N ASN A 246 -7.34 -1.89 9.81
CA ASN A 246 -7.09 -3.26 10.23
C ASN A 246 -6.68 -4.09 9.03
N LYS A 247 -5.62 -4.89 9.19
CA LYS A 247 -5.14 -5.79 8.16
C LYS A 247 -4.78 -7.13 8.77
N ILE A 248 -5.26 -8.20 8.17
CA ILE A 248 -4.94 -9.58 8.53
C ILE A 248 -4.23 -10.20 7.33
N THR A 249 -3.10 -10.86 7.57
CA THR A 249 -2.37 -11.63 6.57
C THR A 249 -2.17 -13.05 7.10
N TYR A 250 -2.65 -14.04 6.37
CA TYR A 250 -2.40 -15.44 6.64
C TYR A 250 -1.55 -16.03 5.53
N SER A 251 -0.44 -16.66 5.89
CA SER A 251 0.44 -17.31 4.94
C SER A 251 0.68 -18.77 5.31
N VAL A 252 0.79 -19.61 4.30
CA VAL A 252 1.17 -21.02 4.42
C VAL A 252 2.09 -21.37 3.26
N GLY A 253 3.12 -22.15 3.53
CA GLY A 253 4.04 -22.60 2.51
C GLY A 253 4.90 -23.75 2.99
N GLY A 254 5.51 -24.44 2.05
CA GLY A 254 6.40 -25.54 2.34
C GLY A 254 7.05 -26.10 1.10
N ASP A 255 7.96 -27.02 1.33
CA ASP A 255 8.67 -27.77 0.31
C ASP A 255 8.78 -29.24 0.70
N MET A 256 8.90 -30.11 -0.31
CA MET A 256 9.14 -31.52 -0.14
C MET A 256 10.12 -32.06 -1.19
N LYS A 257 10.96 -33.01 -0.79
CA LYS A 257 11.90 -33.66 -1.70
C LYS A 257 11.86 -35.18 -1.53
N PHE A 258 11.60 -35.91 -2.63
CA PHE A 258 11.60 -37.36 -2.72
C PHE A 258 12.51 -37.81 -3.85
N GLY A 259 13.72 -38.22 -3.52
CA GLY A 259 14.72 -38.64 -4.50
C GLY A 259 15.00 -37.55 -5.53
N LYS A 260 14.61 -37.76 -6.79
CA LYS A 260 14.78 -36.85 -7.92
C LYS A 260 13.65 -35.80 -8.05
N LEU A 261 12.61 -35.92 -7.24
CA LEU A 261 11.42 -35.08 -7.34
C LEU A 261 11.38 -34.10 -6.19
N SER A 262 11.21 -32.82 -6.49
CA SER A 262 11.06 -31.75 -5.51
C SER A 262 9.78 -30.97 -5.79
N PHE A 263 9.04 -30.61 -4.74
CA PHE A 263 7.85 -29.77 -4.79
C PHE A 263 8.01 -28.61 -3.84
N GLU A 264 7.41 -27.51 -4.21
CA GLU A 264 7.36 -26.30 -3.39
C GLU A 264 6.02 -25.59 -3.66
N GLY A 265 5.38 -25.07 -2.62
CA GLY A 265 4.13 -24.34 -2.79
C GLY A 265 3.83 -23.44 -1.62
N GLY A 266 2.94 -22.48 -1.86
CA GLY A 266 2.51 -21.54 -0.84
C GLY A 266 1.25 -20.79 -1.24
N ALA A 267 0.63 -20.20 -0.23
CA ALA A 267 -0.51 -19.29 -0.39
C ALA A 267 -0.43 -18.17 0.65
N ILE A 268 -0.83 -16.99 0.23
CA ILE A 268 -0.99 -15.82 1.10
C ILE A 268 -2.39 -15.26 0.90
N TYR A 269 -3.13 -15.09 2.00
CA TYR A 269 -4.41 -14.42 2.03
C TYR A 269 -4.31 -13.13 2.81
N ASN A 270 -4.87 -12.06 2.25
CA ASN A 270 -4.92 -10.74 2.86
C ASN A 270 -6.36 -10.25 2.96
N LYS A 271 -6.71 -9.79 4.15
CA LYS A 271 -7.94 -9.05 4.43
C LYS A 271 -7.57 -7.66 4.94
N ARG A 272 -8.15 -6.64 4.33
CA ARG A 272 -8.04 -5.27 4.80
C ARG A 272 -9.41 -4.68 5.08
N PHE A 273 -9.53 -4.06 6.24
CA PHE A 273 -10.65 -3.21 6.62
C PHE A 273 -10.14 -1.78 6.75
N TYR A 274 -10.62 -0.92 5.89
CA TYR A 274 -10.31 0.50 5.89
C TYR A 274 -11.60 1.30 5.90
N PRO A 275 -12.18 1.56 7.10
CA PRO A 275 -13.53 2.10 7.19
C PRO A 275 -13.64 3.59 6.87
N ASN A 276 -12.54 4.35 6.91
CA ASN A 276 -12.65 5.80 6.81
C ASN A 276 -11.29 6.47 6.63
N GLY A 277 -11.29 7.64 6.08
CA GLY A 277 -10.20 8.56 6.15
C GLY A 277 -9.72 9.07 4.82
N GLU A 278 -10.37 10.04 4.30
CA GLU A 278 -9.71 11.02 3.46
C GLU A 278 -9.14 12.09 4.40
N GLY A 279 -8.15 12.86 3.93
CA GLY A 279 -8.12 14.12 4.48
C GLY A 279 -6.95 14.77 5.06
N ALA A 280 -5.74 14.27 4.98
CA ALA A 280 -4.58 15.14 5.29
C ALA A 280 -4.28 16.11 4.15
N GLY A 281 -4.89 15.91 2.97
CA GLY A 281 -4.56 16.53 1.71
C GLY A 281 -4.63 18.05 1.64
N TYR A 282 -4.03 18.56 0.58
CA TYR A 282 -4.00 19.96 0.22
C TYR A 282 -5.16 20.25 -0.73
N GLY A 283 -6.27 20.70 -0.19
CA GLY A 283 -7.49 21.01 -0.94
C GLY A 283 -8.68 21.26 -0.02
N GLY A 284 -9.83 21.60 -0.58
CA GLY A 284 -11.03 21.97 0.18
C GLY A 284 -11.51 20.94 1.22
N GLY A 285 -11.22 19.66 1.01
CA GLY A 285 -11.47 18.59 1.98
C GLY A 285 -10.32 18.27 2.92
N GLY A 286 -9.18 19.01 2.83
CA GLY A 286 -7.99 18.71 3.61
C GLY A 286 -7.89 19.49 4.93
N TYR A 287 -7.47 18.81 5.98
CA TYR A 287 -7.29 19.42 7.32
C TYR A 287 -6.20 20.48 7.34
N ILE A 288 -5.08 20.25 6.63
CA ILE A 288 -3.97 21.19 6.53
C ILE A 288 -4.46 22.49 5.89
N TYR A 289 -5.19 22.37 4.78
CA TYR A 289 -5.70 23.49 4.05
C TYR A 289 -6.70 24.31 4.87
N ASN A 290 -7.58 23.61 5.56
CA ASN A 290 -8.58 24.23 6.43
C ASN A 290 -7.92 24.91 7.64
N LEU A 291 -7.12 24.17 8.43
CA LEU A 291 -6.65 24.62 9.75
C LEU A 291 -5.40 25.51 9.72
N LEU A 292 -4.58 25.46 8.67
CA LEU A 292 -3.32 26.19 8.60
C LEU A 292 -3.32 27.33 7.58
N VAL A 293 -4.24 27.32 6.60
CA VAL A 293 -4.21 28.31 5.50
C VAL A 293 -5.40 29.25 5.58
N TRP A 294 -6.62 28.72 5.73
CA TRP A 294 -7.83 29.46 5.47
C TRP A 294 -8.71 29.73 6.70
N THR A 295 -8.21 29.46 7.90
CA THR A 295 -8.92 29.82 9.13
C THR A 295 -7.99 30.59 10.08
N GLY A 296 -8.54 31.53 10.80
CA GLY A 296 -7.81 32.36 11.77
C GLY A 296 -7.54 31.63 13.10
N THR A 297 -7.00 32.37 14.06
CA THR A 297 -6.70 31.88 15.41
C THR A 297 -7.64 32.42 16.49
N ASP A 298 -8.69 33.09 16.09
CA ASP A 298 -9.74 33.66 16.95
C ASP A 298 -10.74 32.64 17.48
N TYR A 299 -10.61 31.33 17.13
CA TYR A 299 -11.42 30.25 17.63
C TYR A 299 -10.55 29.08 18.12
N ASP A 300 -11.11 28.23 18.97
CA ASP A 300 -10.50 26.95 19.36
C ASP A 300 -11.21 25.80 18.62
N VAL A 301 -10.45 25.01 17.86
CA VAL A 301 -11.02 23.90 17.10
C VAL A 301 -11.75 22.88 17.98
N ARG A 302 -11.33 22.74 19.25
CA ARG A 302 -11.92 21.79 20.22
C ARG A 302 -13.37 22.14 20.57
N ASP A 303 -13.76 23.41 20.46
CA ASP A 303 -15.12 23.87 20.71
C ASP A 303 -16.11 23.36 19.64
N TYR A 304 -15.58 22.93 18.51
CA TYR A 304 -16.33 22.43 17.35
C TYR A 304 -16.38 20.90 17.25
N LYS A 305 -16.01 20.18 18.32
CA LYS A 305 -16.13 18.70 18.36
C LYS A 305 -17.57 18.23 18.22
N ASN A 306 -18.53 18.98 18.75
CA ASN A 306 -19.94 18.79 18.41
C ASN A 306 -20.18 19.43 17.03
N TYR A 307 -19.83 18.69 15.98
CA TYR A 307 -19.82 19.20 14.62
C TYR A 307 -21.20 19.24 13.94
N TRP A 308 -22.26 18.81 14.61
CA TRP A 308 -23.63 18.91 14.16
C TRP A 308 -24.40 20.01 14.91
N ARG A 309 -25.00 20.93 14.19
CA ARG A 309 -26.07 21.81 14.68
C ARG A 309 -27.41 21.11 14.60
N LYS A 310 -27.67 20.46 13.47
CA LYS A 310 -28.79 19.55 13.27
C LYS A 310 -28.24 18.28 12.62
N LYS A 311 -28.36 17.15 13.35
CA LYS A 311 -27.78 15.89 12.91
C LYS A 311 -28.20 15.51 11.50
N ASP A 312 -27.24 15.09 10.68
CA ASP A 312 -27.35 14.66 9.29
C ASP A 312 -27.86 15.75 8.30
N GLU A 313 -28.12 16.96 8.76
CA GLU A 313 -28.67 18.05 7.94
C GLU A 313 -27.83 19.31 7.94
N GLU A 314 -27.26 19.73 9.09
CA GLU A 314 -26.55 20.99 9.19
C GLU A 314 -25.34 20.89 10.14
N GLN A 315 -24.15 21.21 9.64
CA GLN A 315 -22.94 21.22 10.44
C GLN A 315 -22.83 22.46 11.34
N ASN A 316 -22.21 22.29 12.48
CA ASN A 316 -21.86 23.34 13.43
C ASN A 316 -20.51 23.95 13.04
N TRP A 317 -20.51 25.05 12.30
CA TRP A 317 -19.30 25.69 11.83
C TRP A 317 -19.50 27.18 11.57
N MET A 318 -18.47 27.97 11.84
CA MET A 318 -18.49 29.43 11.69
C MET A 318 -18.40 29.93 10.25
N ASN A 319 -17.79 29.14 9.36
CA ASN A 319 -17.68 29.46 7.93
C ASN A 319 -18.82 28.77 7.18
N ASP A 320 -19.56 29.48 6.37
CA ASP A 320 -20.75 28.95 5.67
C ASP A 320 -20.59 28.88 4.15
N VAL A 321 -19.41 29.15 3.61
CA VAL A 321 -19.18 29.21 2.16
C VAL A 321 -18.18 28.17 1.67
N TRP A 322 -16.95 28.16 2.19
CA TRP A 322 -15.82 27.46 1.54
C TRP A 322 -15.29 26.26 2.29
N TYR A 323 -15.24 26.28 3.61
CA TYR A 323 -14.57 25.27 4.41
C TYR A 323 -15.51 24.64 5.43
N ASP A 324 -15.33 23.34 5.64
CA ASP A 324 -16.12 22.52 6.54
C ASP A 324 -15.48 22.45 7.92
N ASN A 325 -16.28 22.17 8.93
CA ASN A 325 -15.78 21.82 10.25
C ASN A 325 -14.83 20.61 10.14
N PRO A 326 -13.58 20.68 10.68
CA PRO A 326 -12.61 19.59 10.57
C PRO A 326 -13.10 18.25 11.15
N TYR A 327 -13.89 18.27 12.22
CA TYR A 327 -14.48 17.05 12.77
C TYR A 327 -15.62 16.51 11.90
N TYR A 328 -16.40 17.38 11.28
CA TYR A 328 -17.38 16.98 10.27
C TYR A 328 -16.69 16.29 9.09
N LEU A 329 -15.59 16.87 8.56
CA LEU A 329 -14.81 16.23 7.52
C LEU A 329 -14.32 14.84 7.94
N ALA A 330 -13.80 14.72 9.17
CA ALA A 330 -13.25 13.48 9.68
C ALA A 330 -14.28 12.35 9.85
N HIS A 331 -15.52 12.70 10.21
CA HIS A 331 -16.53 11.73 10.57
C HIS A 331 -17.60 11.51 9.51
N GLU A 332 -17.87 12.51 8.67
CA GLU A 332 -18.99 12.52 7.74
C GLU A 332 -18.59 12.54 6.26
N MET A 333 -17.33 12.91 5.97
CA MET A 333 -16.74 12.87 4.63
C MET A 333 -15.80 11.67 4.57
N THR A 334 -16.35 10.46 4.43
CA THR A 334 -15.58 9.24 4.60
C THR A 334 -15.40 8.46 3.30
N SER A 335 -14.25 7.82 3.17
CA SER A 335 -13.95 6.86 2.12
C SER A 335 -13.50 5.56 2.73
N SER A 336 -14.13 4.45 2.40
CA SER A 336 -13.69 3.11 2.80
C SER A 336 -13.18 2.35 1.59
N ASN A 337 -12.18 1.50 1.81
CA ASN A 337 -11.71 0.58 0.79
C ASN A 337 -11.29 -0.74 1.44
N ASP A 338 -12.21 -1.68 1.44
CA ASP A 338 -11.99 -3.02 1.93
C ASP A 338 -11.60 -3.95 0.80
N TYR A 339 -10.73 -4.91 1.07
CA TYR A 339 -10.39 -5.94 0.11
C TYR A 339 -10.09 -7.29 0.73
N ASP A 340 -10.33 -8.31 -0.07
CA ASP A 340 -9.82 -9.66 0.07
C ASP A 340 -8.87 -9.94 -1.10
N LYS A 341 -7.65 -10.45 -0.82
CA LYS A 341 -6.67 -10.85 -1.82
C LYS A 341 -6.11 -12.21 -1.48
N VAL A 342 -5.91 -13.03 -2.48
CA VAL A 342 -5.22 -14.30 -2.35
C VAL A 342 -4.21 -14.46 -3.47
N ASN A 343 -3.04 -14.96 -3.14
CA ASN A 343 -2.06 -15.44 -4.11
C ASN A 343 -1.57 -16.82 -3.70
N THR A 344 -1.33 -17.66 -4.68
CA THR A 344 -0.88 -19.03 -4.47
C THR A 344 0.07 -19.46 -5.57
N TYR A 345 0.96 -20.39 -5.26
CA TYR A 345 1.79 -21.03 -6.27
C TYR A 345 2.06 -22.49 -5.92
N LEU A 346 2.39 -23.23 -6.94
CA LEU A 346 2.90 -24.60 -6.87
C LEU A 346 4.03 -24.74 -7.89
N SER A 347 5.14 -25.32 -7.47
CA SER A 347 6.30 -25.63 -8.31
C SER A 347 6.71 -27.08 -8.13
N GLY A 348 7.05 -27.72 -9.22
CA GLY A 348 7.61 -29.08 -9.24
C GLY A 348 8.90 -29.11 -10.06
N LYS A 349 9.91 -29.83 -9.59
CA LYS A 349 11.17 -30.04 -10.29
C LYS A 349 11.50 -31.55 -10.29
N TYR A 350 11.89 -32.06 -11.46
CA TYR A 350 12.38 -33.40 -11.65
C TYR A 350 13.81 -33.39 -12.19
N ASP A 351 14.74 -33.95 -11.42
CA ASP A 351 16.14 -34.11 -11.82
C ASP A 351 16.27 -35.35 -12.70
N ILE A 352 16.19 -35.16 -14.03
CA ILE A 352 16.27 -36.23 -15.04
C ILE A 352 17.64 -36.91 -14.96
N MET A 353 18.69 -36.08 -15.03
CA MET A 353 20.10 -36.41 -14.89
C MET A 353 20.78 -35.43 -13.93
N PRO A 354 21.99 -35.68 -13.42
CA PRO A 354 22.69 -34.74 -12.55
C PRO A 354 22.88 -33.36 -13.15
N TRP A 355 22.90 -33.24 -14.48
CA TRP A 355 23.11 -32.03 -15.23
C TRP A 355 21.85 -31.52 -15.97
N LEU A 356 20.74 -32.27 -15.98
CA LEU A 356 19.51 -31.96 -16.71
C LEU A 356 18.31 -32.07 -15.80
N ASN A 357 17.51 -31.02 -15.70
CA ASN A 357 16.28 -31.01 -14.94
C ASN A 357 15.12 -30.37 -15.72
N PHE A 358 13.92 -30.80 -15.40
CA PHE A 358 12.68 -30.25 -15.87
C PHE A 358 11.93 -29.63 -14.67
N SER A 359 11.45 -28.42 -14.81
CA SER A 359 10.65 -27.75 -13.79
C SER A 359 9.38 -27.13 -14.37
N MET A 360 8.33 -27.17 -13.57
CA MET A 360 7.07 -26.48 -13.85
C MET A 360 6.68 -25.63 -12.64
N ARG A 361 6.09 -24.49 -12.89
CA ARG A 361 5.51 -23.64 -11.86
C ARG A 361 4.20 -23.04 -12.36
N ALA A 362 3.21 -23.00 -11.48
CA ALA A 362 1.95 -22.33 -11.68
C ALA A 362 1.68 -21.42 -10.49
N GLY A 363 1.27 -20.20 -10.76
CA GLY A 363 0.89 -19.26 -9.73
C GLY A 363 -0.36 -18.49 -10.17
N ALA A 364 -1.22 -18.21 -9.21
CA ALA A 364 -2.43 -17.44 -9.44
C ALA A 364 -2.64 -16.43 -8.31
N ASP A 365 -3.23 -15.31 -8.65
CA ASP A 365 -3.70 -14.33 -7.68
C ASP A 365 -5.08 -13.81 -8.05
N ALA A 366 -5.88 -13.53 -7.02
CA ALA A 366 -7.22 -12.99 -7.16
C ALA A 366 -7.47 -11.93 -6.10
N TYR A 367 -8.33 -10.98 -6.42
CA TYR A 367 -8.82 -10.01 -5.45
C TYR A 367 -10.30 -9.72 -5.63
N ALA A 368 -10.93 -9.33 -4.52
CA ALA A 368 -12.21 -8.67 -4.47
C ALA A 368 -12.09 -7.43 -3.60
N SER A 369 -12.52 -6.28 -4.09
CA SER A 369 -12.49 -5.03 -3.34
C SER A 369 -13.82 -4.31 -3.39
N ARG A 370 -14.10 -3.55 -2.32
CA ARG A 370 -15.25 -2.66 -2.23
C ARG A 370 -14.79 -1.30 -1.75
N THR A 371 -15.15 -0.28 -2.51
CA THR A 371 -14.94 1.12 -2.13
C THR A 371 -16.29 1.78 -1.91
N GLU A 372 -16.42 2.54 -0.82
CA GLU A 372 -17.57 3.42 -0.58
C GLU A 372 -17.07 4.80 -0.22
N LYS A 373 -17.74 5.83 -0.76
CA LYS A 373 -17.57 7.23 -0.34
C LYS A 373 -18.91 7.75 0.15
N LYS A 374 -18.86 8.45 1.27
CA LYS A 374 -20.02 9.06 1.93
C LYS A 374 -19.69 10.51 2.22
N ASN A 375 -20.51 11.42 1.71
CA ASN A 375 -20.48 12.82 2.09
C ASN A 375 -21.85 13.15 2.67
N ALA A 376 -21.86 13.63 3.90
CA ALA A 376 -23.10 14.05 4.54
C ALA A 376 -23.63 15.34 3.92
N MET A 377 -24.89 15.66 4.17
CA MET A 377 -25.48 16.96 3.81
C MET A 377 -24.75 18.10 4.54
N SER A 378 -24.87 19.30 4.02
CA SER A 378 -24.21 20.52 4.54
C SER A 378 -22.73 20.69 4.17
N ALA A 379 -22.18 19.80 3.35
CA ALA A 379 -20.80 19.96 2.83
C ALA A 379 -20.65 21.26 2.01
N ARG A 380 -19.46 21.87 2.04
CA ARG A 380 -19.13 23.15 1.43
C ARG A 380 -17.97 23.01 0.43
N GLY A 381 -17.43 24.09 -0.06
CA GLY A 381 -16.18 24.06 -0.83
C GLY A 381 -16.26 23.29 -2.16
N GLY A 382 -17.40 23.25 -2.81
CA GLY A 382 -17.58 22.57 -4.10
C GLY A 382 -18.05 21.11 -3.99
N TRP A 383 -18.26 20.61 -2.78
CA TRP A 383 -18.93 19.33 -2.54
C TRP A 383 -20.45 19.43 -2.78
N ASP A 384 -21.08 18.29 -3.05
CA ASP A 384 -22.55 18.26 -3.10
C ASP A 384 -23.13 18.47 -1.70
N LYS A 385 -23.62 19.69 -1.43
CA LYS A 385 -24.21 20.07 -0.16
C LYS A 385 -25.43 19.26 0.24
N ASN A 386 -26.05 18.58 -0.71
CA ASN A 386 -27.21 17.71 -0.48
C ASN A 386 -26.79 16.26 -0.17
N GLY A 387 -25.50 16.02 0.07
CA GLY A 387 -24.95 14.72 0.36
C GLY A 387 -24.63 13.88 -0.88
N TYR A 388 -23.82 12.86 -0.69
CA TYR A 388 -23.33 12.01 -1.78
C TYR A 388 -23.05 10.60 -1.28
N PHE A 389 -23.36 9.63 -2.12
CA PHE A 389 -22.97 8.25 -1.90
C PHE A 389 -22.40 7.64 -3.19
N TYR A 390 -21.24 7.03 -3.07
CA TYR A 390 -20.58 6.27 -4.12
C TYR A 390 -20.27 4.88 -3.63
N THR A 391 -20.43 3.89 -4.48
CA THR A 391 -19.97 2.52 -4.24
C THR A 391 -19.33 1.93 -5.49
N SER A 392 -18.26 1.16 -5.30
CA SER A 392 -17.62 0.41 -6.37
C SER A 392 -17.27 -0.99 -5.87
N LYS A 393 -17.42 -1.98 -6.74
CA LYS A 393 -16.94 -3.34 -6.56
C LYS A 393 -16.01 -3.67 -7.70
N SER A 394 -14.86 -4.24 -7.39
CA SER A 394 -13.88 -4.69 -8.38
C SER A 394 -13.40 -6.08 -8.02
N THR A 395 -13.22 -6.92 -9.03
CA THR A 395 -12.64 -8.25 -8.93
C THR A 395 -11.59 -8.41 -10.00
N GLY A 396 -10.54 -9.14 -9.71
CA GLY A 396 -9.52 -9.45 -10.70
C GLY A 396 -8.87 -10.79 -10.41
N PHE A 397 -8.29 -11.35 -11.45
CA PHE A 397 -7.59 -12.62 -11.42
C PHE A 397 -6.38 -12.57 -12.34
N SER A 398 -5.28 -13.15 -11.94
CA SER A 398 -4.18 -13.46 -12.84
C SER A 398 -3.65 -14.87 -12.65
N PHE A 399 -3.15 -15.45 -13.73
CA PHE A 399 -2.50 -16.75 -13.74
C PHE A 399 -1.17 -16.66 -14.49
N ASN A 400 -0.14 -17.27 -13.94
CA ASN A 400 1.15 -17.44 -14.57
C ASN A 400 1.52 -18.91 -14.48
N GLY A 401 1.76 -19.55 -15.63
CA GLY A 401 2.26 -20.92 -15.71
C GLY A 401 3.55 -20.92 -16.52
N ASP A 402 4.61 -21.54 -16.01
CA ASP A 402 5.87 -21.69 -16.73
C ASP A 402 6.39 -23.14 -16.65
N ALA A 403 7.08 -23.56 -17.72
CA ALA A 403 7.77 -24.83 -17.80
C ALA A 403 9.18 -24.60 -18.38
N LEU A 404 10.19 -25.18 -17.75
CA LEU A 404 11.59 -25.04 -18.15
C LEU A 404 12.29 -26.39 -18.20
N LEU A 405 13.07 -26.59 -19.26
CA LEU A 405 14.10 -27.63 -19.35
C LEU A 405 15.46 -26.94 -19.18
N SER A 406 16.19 -27.27 -18.11
CA SER A 406 17.45 -26.62 -17.75
C SER A 406 18.59 -27.62 -17.73
N ALA A 407 19.74 -27.22 -18.26
CA ALA A 407 20.96 -28.02 -18.26
C ALA A 407 22.12 -27.20 -17.67
N ASN A 408 22.98 -27.89 -16.89
CA ASN A 408 24.20 -27.32 -16.31
C ASN A 408 25.28 -28.42 -16.27
N HIS A 409 26.40 -28.19 -16.98
CA HIS A 409 27.49 -29.10 -17.03
C HIS A 409 28.84 -28.42 -17.10
N SER A 410 29.83 -28.99 -16.42
CA SER A 410 31.21 -28.50 -16.44
C SER A 410 32.14 -29.57 -17.01
N PHE A 411 33.03 -29.19 -17.92
CA PHE A 411 34.04 -30.05 -18.51
C PHE A 411 35.39 -29.31 -18.62
N GLY A 412 36.35 -29.73 -17.86
CA GLY A 412 37.65 -29.09 -17.74
C GLY A 412 37.52 -27.65 -17.28
N ASP A 413 38.12 -26.70 -18.03
CA ASP A 413 38.07 -25.27 -17.75
C ASP A 413 36.76 -24.60 -18.20
N PHE A 414 35.84 -25.31 -18.83
CA PHE A 414 34.59 -24.78 -19.35
C PHE A 414 33.41 -25.18 -18.48
N ALA A 415 32.51 -24.25 -18.23
CA ALA A 415 31.17 -24.51 -17.70
C ALA A 415 30.10 -23.96 -18.62
N ILE A 416 29.08 -24.74 -18.89
CA ILE A 416 27.94 -24.35 -19.71
C ILE A 416 26.68 -24.51 -18.87
N ASP A 417 25.83 -23.51 -18.89
CA ASP A 417 24.48 -23.58 -18.35
C ASP A 417 23.47 -22.93 -19.31
N GLY A 418 22.27 -23.44 -19.29
CA GLY A 418 21.21 -22.89 -20.10
C GLY A 418 19.85 -23.49 -19.82
N PHE A 419 18.85 -22.88 -20.38
CA PHE A 419 17.50 -23.39 -20.36
C PHE A 419 16.69 -22.96 -21.58
N VAL A 420 15.65 -23.72 -21.89
CA VAL A 420 14.57 -23.35 -22.77
C VAL A 420 13.25 -23.53 -22.02
N GLY A 421 12.32 -22.62 -22.23
CA GLY A 421 11.04 -22.66 -21.53
C GLY A 421 9.94 -21.89 -22.23
N GLY A 422 8.75 -22.04 -21.70
CA GLY A 422 7.56 -21.34 -22.12
C GLY A 422 6.74 -20.85 -20.93
N THR A 423 6.02 -19.75 -21.14
CA THR A 423 5.13 -19.14 -20.13
C THR A 423 3.78 -18.85 -20.74
N ILE A 424 2.73 -19.08 -19.96
CA ILE A 424 1.38 -18.59 -20.21
C ILE A 424 1.04 -17.60 -19.11
N TYR A 425 0.67 -16.40 -19.51
CA TYR A 425 0.15 -15.37 -18.62
C TYR A 425 -1.27 -15.02 -19.02
N TYR A 426 -2.19 -15.03 -18.05
CA TYR A 426 -3.58 -14.62 -18.22
C TYR A 426 -3.94 -13.61 -17.12
N TYR A 427 -4.75 -12.63 -17.46
CA TYR A 427 -5.21 -11.59 -16.54
C TYR A 427 -6.59 -11.09 -16.95
N TYR A 428 -7.46 -10.86 -15.95
CA TYR A 428 -8.65 -10.04 -16.14
C TYR A 428 -8.89 -9.15 -14.92
N ASP A 429 -9.61 -8.06 -15.16
CA ASP A 429 -10.08 -7.11 -14.17
C ASP A 429 -11.50 -6.67 -14.55
N ASP A 430 -12.42 -6.74 -13.60
CA ASP A 430 -13.82 -6.39 -13.78
C ASP A 430 -14.26 -5.46 -12.65
N ALA A 431 -14.85 -4.32 -13.01
CA ALA A 431 -15.27 -3.32 -12.05
C ALA A 431 -16.61 -2.70 -12.44
N ILE A 432 -17.43 -2.47 -11.43
CA ILE A 432 -18.65 -1.68 -11.53
C ILE A 432 -18.66 -0.63 -10.43
N SER A 433 -19.06 0.59 -10.78
CA SER A 433 -19.22 1.68 -9.83
C SER A 433 -20.53 2.42 -10.08
N SER A 434 -21.09 2.97 -9.02
CA SER A 434 -22.32 3.76 -9.11
C SER A 434 -22.31 4.83 -8.02
N ASN A 435 -22.94 5.97 -8.32
CA ASN A 435 -23.11 7.05 -7.37
C ASN A 435 -24.48 7.73 -7.49
N THR A 436 -24.88 8.36 -6.40
CA THR A 436 -26.04 9.25 -6.35
C THR A 436 -25.80 10.52 -7.15
N ARG A 437 -26.90 11.13 -7.64
CA ARG A 437 -26.88 12.40 -8.35
C ARG A 437 -27.85 13.38 -7.70
N ASN A 438 -27.43 14.66 -7.67
CA ASN A 438 -28.14 15.77 -7.05
C ASN A 438 -28.49 15.57 -5.57
N GLY A 439 -27.66 14.71 -4.87
CA GLY A 439 -27.74 14.51 -3.44
C GLY A 439 -28.53 13.29 -3.01
N LEU A 440 -28.84 13.26 -1.71
CA LEU A 440 -29.59 12.23 -1.03
C LEU A 440 -31.00 12.74 -0.71
N SER A 441 -32.02 11.96 -1.01
CA SER A 441 -33.40 12.28 -0.68
C SER A 441 -33.75 12.14 0.79
N ILE A 442 -32.91 11.42 1.55
CA ILE A 442 -33.05 11.19 2.99
C ILE A 442 -31.69 11.49 3.64
N PRO A 443 -31.60 12.48 4.57
CA PRO A 443 -30.39 12.77 5.29
C PRO A 443 -29.81 11.54 6.02
N GLY A 444 -28.49 11.36 5.96
CA GLY A 444 -27.80 10.25 6.63
C GLY A 444 -28.05 8.85 6.07
N TYR A 445 -28.89 8.70 5.01
CA TYR A 445 -29.17 7.41 4.37
C TYR A 445 -28.30 7.20 3.14
N TYR A 446 -27.12 6.61 3.33
CA TYR A 446 -26.14 6.37 2.27
C TYR A 446 -26.48 5.10 1.48
N SER A 447 -27.32 5.27 0.46
CA SER A 447 -27.77 4.22 -0.44
C SER A 447 -27.99 4.78 -1.86
N LEU A 448 -27.74 3.99 -2.88
CA LEU A 448 -28.08 4.35 -4.26
C LEU A 448 -29.59 4.62 -4.44
N LYS A 449 -30.42 4.01 -3.59
CA LYS A 449 -31.88 4.26 -3.58
C LYS A 449 -32.27 5.65 -3.08
N ALA A 450 -31.35 6.31 -2.34
CA ALA A 450 -31.57 7.67 -1.87
C ALA A 450 -31.17 8.74 -2.88
N SER A 451 -30.76 8.36 -4.09
CA SER A 451 -30.44 9.33 -5.15
C SER A 451 -31.65 10.17 -5.49
N VAL A 452 -31.48 11.49 -5.54
CA VAL A 452 -32.56 12.41 -5.98
C VAL A 452 -32.86 12.22 -7.46
N ASP A 453 -31.81 12.19 -8.28
CA ASP A 453 -31.93 11.90 -9.72
C ASP A 453 -31.48 10.46 -10.03
N PRO A 454 -31.75 9.95 -11.25
CA PRO A 454 -31.23 8.65 -11.67
C PRO A 454 -29.71 8.53 -11.43
N ILE A 455 -29.31 7.42 -10.83
CA ILE A 455 -27.91 7.16 -10.48
C ILE A 455 -27.01 7.18 -11.73
N ALA A 456 -25.75 7.61 -11.55
CA ALA A 456 -24.72 7.37 -12.53
C ALA A 456 -24.06 6.01 -12.28
N SER A 457 -23.84 5.24 -13.33
CA SER A 457 -23.15 3.95 -13.24
C SER A 457 -22.12 3.81 -14.36
N SER A 458 -21.04 3.11 -14.06
CA SER A 458 -19.96 2.81 -14.99
C SER A 458 -19.47 1.40 -14.74
N SER A 459 -19.08 0.71 -15.81
CA SER A 459 -18.42 -0.59 -15.73
C SER A 459 -17.19 -0.61 -16.61
N SER A 460 -16.20 -1.41 -16.22
CA SER A 460 -15.00 -1.66 -17.01
C SER A 460 -14.61 -3.11 -16.91
N TYR A 461 -14.20 -3.67 -18.06
CA TYR A 461 -13.65 -5.01 -18.14
C TYR A 461 -12.36 -4.96 -18.94
N LYS A 462 -11.31 -5.61 -18.42
CA LYS A 462 -10.02 -5.75 -19.08
C LYS A 462 -9.61 -7.19 -19.05
N GLN A 463 -9.07 -7.70 -20.15
CA GLN A 463 -8.56 -9.04 -20.27
C GLN A 463 -7.27 -9.03 -21.07
N LYS A 464 -6.32 -9.87 -20.72
CA LYS A 464 -5.05 -10.01 -21.44
C LYS A 464 -4.55 -11.45 -21.31
N GLN A 465 -4.05 -11.99 -22.41
CA GLN A 465 -3.27 -13.21 -22.43
C GLN A 465 -1.97 -12.96 -23.19
N VAL A 466 -0.88 -13.55 -22.69
CA VAL A 466 0.42 -13.53 -23.35
C VAL A 466 1.00 -14.93 -23.25
N ASN A 467 1.36 -15.50 -24.39
CA ASN A 467 2.12 -16.73 -24.44
C ASN A 467 3.56 -16.40 -24.82
N SER A 468 4.52 -17.13 -24.31
CA SER A 468 5.92 -16.83 -24.54
C SER A 468 6.75 -18.09 -24.68
N ILE A 469 7.76 -18.01 -25.56
CA ILE A 469 8.87 -18.97 -25.59
C ILE A 469 10.16 -18.18 -25.38
N TYR A 470 11.05 -18.71 -24.57
CA TYR A 470 12.31 -18.06 -24.25
C TYR A 470 13.40 -19.06 -23.91
N GLY A 471 14.64 -18.62 -24.01
CA GLY A 471 15.80 -19.42 -23.65
C GLY A 471 16.99 -18.58 -23.27
N LYS A 472 17.89 -19.21 -22.54
CA LYS A 472 19.18 -18.65 -22.15
C LYS A 472 20.26 -19.69 -22.40
N PHE A 473 21.41 -19.26 -22.90
CA PHE A 473 22.65 -20.01 -22.97
C PHE A 473 23.74 -19.17 -22.29
N SER A 474 24.47 -19.78 -21.39
CA SER A 474 25.63 -19.20 -20.72
C SER A 474 26.83 -20.12 -20.87
N ALA A 475 27.99 -19.57 -21.16
CA ALA A 475 29.25 -20.26 -21.16
C ALA A 475 30.29 -19.49 -20.36
N SER A 476 31.12 -20.20 -19.60
CA SER A 476 32.27 -19.60 -18.93
C SER A 476 33.53 -20.40 -19.16
N TRP A 477 34.68 -19.69 -19.26
CA TRP A 477 36.01 -20.26 -19.36
C TRP A 477 36.86 -19.81 -18.18
N LYS A 478 37.39 -20.79 -17.43
CA LYS A 478 38.23 -20.57 -16.23
C LYS A 478 37.61 -19.62 -15.20
N SER A 479 36.27 -19.53 -15.14
CA SER A 479 35.55 -18.54 -14.30
C SER A 479 36.04 -17.10 -14.50
N THR A 480 36.63 -16.80 -15.66
CA THR A 480 37.22 -15.48 -15.97
C THR A 480 36.49 -14.82 -17.13
N VAL A 481 36.12 -15.55 -18.16
CA VAL A 481 35.36 -15.07 -19.29
C VAL A 481 33.95 -15.66 -19.26
N PHE A 482 32.94 -14.81 -19.42
CA PHE A 482 31.54 -15.21 -19.39
C PHE A 482 30.86 -14.68 -20.65
N VAL A 483 30.03 -15.52 -21.25
CA VAL A 483 29.16 -15.17 -22.38
C VAL A 483 27.74 -15.60 -22.05
N ASP A 484 26.81 -14.66 -22.06
CA ASP A 484 25.38 -14.90 -21.85
C ASP A 484 24.58 -14.48 -23.08
N VAL A 485 23.76 -15.36 -23.61
CA VAL A 485 22.82 -15.09 -24.70
C VAL A 485 21.42 -15.42 -24.24
N THR A 486 20.50 -14.50 -24.37
CA THR A 486 19.08 -14.68 -24.07
C THR A 486 18.22 -14.28 -25.26
N ALA A 487 17.17 -15.06 -25.50
CA ALA A 487 16.16 -14.75 -26.52
C ALA A 487 14.76 -15.03 -25.95
N ARG A 488 13.80 -14.18 -26.32
CA ARG A 488 12.40 -14.33 -25.95
C ARG A 488 11.49 -13.85 -27.07
N ASN A 489 10.38 -14.53 -27.27
CA ASN A 489 9.29 -14.11 -28.12
C ASN A 489 7.97 -14.18 -27.33
N ASP A 490 7.18 -13.11 -27.40
CA ASP A 490 5.86 -12.97 -26.76
C ASP A 490 4.81 -12.71 -27.84
N TRP A 491 3.63 -13.37 -27.73
CA TRP A 491 2.48 -13.14 -28.63
C TRP A 491 1.15 -13.19 -27.90
#